data_ff1d3247db0acd9253621c8e40e441bc
#
_entry.id   ff1d3247db0acd9253621c8e40e441bc
#
_cell.length_a   1.000
_cell.length_b   1.000
_cell.length_c   1.000
_cell.angle_alpha   90.00
_cell.angle_beta   90.00
_cell.angle_gamma   90.00
#
_symmetry.space_group_name_H-M   'P 1'
#
loop_
_entity.id
_entity.type
_entity.pdbx_description
1 polymer ?
#
loop_
_entity_poly.entity_id
_entity_poly.type
_entity_poly.pdbx_seq_one_letter_code
_entity_poly.pdbx_strand_id
1 'polypeptide(L)'
;EDFAESGAHWWRLAHGVDDRPVETGRAAKSVGEEETFPEDIVDRAEIEAKLMAQADEVGRRLRAKGLFAETVQIKIRFSDFETHTHARTLATPTDHTHELRQHARELLASFARKEWRAVRLCGFSASKVTDTAGQLGLFDGEKRERLAKLDDLRDRIRDRFG
;
A
#
# COMPACT_ATOMS: atom_id res chain seq x y z
N GLU A 1 -24.51 28.70 -12.52
CA GLU A 1 -23.39 29.25 -13.32
C GLU A 1 -22.24 28.25 -13.45
N ASP A 2 -21.91 27.47 -12.41
CA ASP A 2 -20.79 26.53 -12.43
C ASP A 2 -20.96 25.31 -13.36
N PHE A 3 -22.19 24.94 -13.71
CA PHE A 3 -22.47 23.82 -14.61
C PHE A 3 -22.17 24.10 -16.10
N ALA A 4 -22.17 25.34 -16.53
CA ALA A 4 -21.97 25.65 -17.95
C ALA A 4 -20.53 25.44 -18.41
N GLU A 5 -19.52 25.86 -17.61
CA GLU A 5 -18.10 25.65 -17.92
C GLU A 5 -17.71 24.19 -17.75
N SER A 6 -18.15 23.54 -16.64
CA SER A 6 -17.92 22.13 -16.43
C SER A 6 -18.60 21.26 -17.48
N GLY A 7 -19.81 21.62 -17.94
CA GLY A 7 -20.53 20.89 -18.97
C GLY A 7 -19.83 20.93 -20.33
N ALA A 8 -19.30 22.07 -20.73
CA ALA A 8 -18.54 22.22 -21.98
C ALA A 8 -17.21 21.41 -21.90
N HIS A 9 -16.56 21.41 -20.76
CA HIS A 9 -15.35 20.59 -20.53
C HIS A 9 -15.64 19.08 -20.62
N TRP A 10 -16.69 18.59 -19.95
CA TRP A 10 -17.07 17.18 -20.01
C TRP A 10 -17.55 16.76 -21.40
N TRP A 11 -18.26 17.64 -22.10
CA TRP A 11 -18.65 17.39 -23.49
C TRP A 11 -17.45 17.20 -24.41
N ARG A 12 -16.41 18.04 -24.29
CA ARG A 12 -15.14 17.90 -25.05
C ARG A 12 -14.45 16.58 -24.72
N LEU A 13 -14.33 16.22 -23.43
CA LEU A 13 -13.74 14.94 -23.00
C LEU A 13 -14.51 13.74 -23.57
N ALA A 14 -15.85 13.78 -23.57
CA ALA A 14 -16.69 12.72 -24.13
C ALA A 14 -16.49 12.55 -25.65
N HIS A 15 -16.03 13.62 -26.35
CA HIS A 15 -15.68 13.60 -27.77
C HIS A 15 -14.19 13.33 -28.02
N GLY A 16 -13.43 12.91 -26.99
CA GLY A 16 -12.00 12.61 -27.11
C GLY A 16 -11.12 13.86 -27.28
N VAL A 17 -11.62 15.06 -26.97
CA VAL A 17 -10.87 16.31 -27.04
C VAL A 17 -10.38 16.69 -25.65
N ASP A 18 -9.11 16.45 -25.38
CA ASP A 18 -8.42 16.86 -24.16
C ASP A 18 -7.08 17.50 -24.51
N ASP A 19 -6.98 18.81 -24.35
CA ASP A 19 -5.78 19.58 -24.68
C ASP A 19 -4.75 19.62 -23.52
N ARG A 20 -5.07 18.98 -22.40
CA ARG A 20 -4.14 18.94 -21.25
C ARG A 20 -2.91 18.11 -21.61
N PRO A 21 -1.69 18.60 -21.36
CA PRO A 21 -0.50 17.82 -21.57
C PRO A 21 -0.45 16.62 -20.60
N VAL A 22 0.11 15.51 -21.04
CA VAL A 22 0.44 14.39 -20.16
C VAL A 22 1.59 14.82 -19.26
N GLU A 23 1.31 15.01 -17.96
CA GLU A 23 2.35 15.31 -16.99
C GLU A 23 3.08 14.04 -16.60
N THR A 24 4.34 13.93 -16.98
CA THR A 24 5.24 12.84 -16.63
C THR A 24 6.18 13.29 -15.49
N GLY A 25 6.72 12.31 -14.73
CA GLY A 25 7.77 12.59 -13.74
C GLY A 25 7.27 13.09 -12.37
N ARG A 26 5.99 12.99 -12.07
CA ARG A 26 5.51 13.26 -10.70
C ARG A 26 6.10 12.25 -9.72
N ALA A 27 6.64 12.75 -8.60
CA ALA A 27 7.07 11.90 -7.50
C ALA A 27 5.89 11.04 -6.99
N ALA A 28 6.16 9.78 -6.70
CA ALA A 28 5.15 8.89 -6.14
C ALA A 28 4.67 9.41 -4.78
N LYS A 29 3.37 9.58 -4.60
CA LYS A 29 2.76 9.97 -3.31
C LYS A 29 2.40 8.76 -2.45
N SER A 30 2.23 7.61 -3.09
CA SER A 30 1.92 6.34 -2.46
C SER A 30 2.42 5.17 -3.31
N VAL A 31 2.61 4.03 -2.66
CA VAL A 31 2.90 2.74 -3.29
C VAL A 31 1.92 1.75 -2.70
N GLY A 32 1.20 1.00 -3.52
CA GLY A 32 0.19 0.07 -3.03
C GLY A 32 0.03 -1.13 -3.94
N GLU A 33 -0.55 -2.17 -3.37
CA GLU A 33 -0.96 -3.40 -4.05
C GLU A 33 -2.35 -3.77 -3.57
N GLU A 34 -3.26 -4.12 -4.47
CA GLU A 34 -4.58 -4.65 -4.12
C GLU A 34 -5.00 -5.74 -5.10
N GLU A 35 -5.77 -6.70 -4.61
CA GLU A 35 -6.25 -7.84 -5.38
C GLU A 35 -7.75 -8.01 -5.16
N THR A 36 -8.49 -8.09 -6.27
CA THR A 36 -9.90 -8.52 -6.26
C THR A 36 -9.92 -10.02 -6.53
N PHE A 37 -10.58 -10.78 -5.68
CA PHE A 37 -10.64 -12.23 -5.80
C PHE A 37 -11.73 -12.68 -6.77
N PRO A 38 -11.50 -13.75 -7.55
CA PRO A 38 -12.54 -14.34 -8.41
C PRO A 38 -13.69 -14.94 -7.59
N GLU A 39 -13.38 -15.49 -6.41
CA GLU A 39 -14.31 -15.99 -5.41
C GLU A 39 -14.04 -15.33 -4.07
N ASP A 40 -15.11 -14.94 -3.36
CA ASP A 40 -14.98 -14.23 -2.08
C ASP A 40 -14.38 -15.15 -1.01
N ILE A 41 -13.39 -14.68 -0.27
CA ILE A 41 -12.62 -15.44 0.73
C ILE A 41 -13.20 -15.18 2.12
N VAL A 42 -13.61 -16.23 2.83
CA VAL A 42 -14.11 -16.17 4.21
C VAL A 42 -12.97 -16.34 5.22
N ASP A 43 -11.97 -17.15 4.87
CA ASP A 43 -10.86 -17.46 5.77
C ASP A 43 -9.98 -16.22 6.01
N ARG A 44 -9.99 -15.76 7.24
CA ARG A 44 -9.19 -14.62 7.69
C ARG A 44 -7.68 -14.88 7.60
N ALA A 45 -7.25 -16.12 7.79
CA ALA A 45 -5.83 -16.48 7.70
C ALA A 45 -5.34 -16.39 6.26
N GLU A 46 -6.20 -16.73 5.29
CA GLU A 46 -5.90 -16.54 3.88
C GLU A 46 -5.79 -15.07 3.51
N ILE A 47 -6.71 -14.23 3.98
CA ILE A 47 -6.61 -12.76 3.80
C ILE A 47 -5.35 -12.19 4.46
N GLU A 48 -4.96 -12.68 5.65
CA GLU A 48 -3.70 -12.28 6.27
C GLU A 48 -2.51 -12.63 5.38
N ALA A 49 -2.47 -13.86 4.84
CA ALA A 49 -1.39 -14.28 3.94
C ALA A 49 -1.30 -13.41 2.68
N LYS A 50 -2.44 -13.04 2.08
CA LYS A 50 -2.51 -12.11 0.95
C LYS A 50 -1.96 -10.73 1.31
N LEU A 51 -2.38 -10.15 2.43
CA LEU A 51 -1.88 -8.86 2.92
C LEU A 51 -0.37 -8.90 3.20
N MET A 52 0.15 -10.04 3.71
CA MET A 52 1.60 -10.21 3.93
C MET A 52 2.37 -10.19 2.60
N ALA A 53 1.86 -10.86 1.56
CA ALA A 53 2.46 -10.85 0.23
C ALA A 53 2.43 -9.44 -0.40
N GLN A 54 1.33 -8.71 -0.23
CA GLN A 54 1.21 -7.33 -0.70
C GLN A 54 2.15 -6.38 0.06
N ALA A 55 2.31 -6.55 1.38
CA ALA A 55 3.28 -5.78 2.17
C ALA A 55 4.73 -6.05 1.73
N ASP A 56 5.07 -7.29 1.37
CA ASP A 56 6.37 -7.66 0.81
C ASP A 56 6.62 -6.91 -0.52
N GLU A 57 5.64 -6.90 -1.42
CA GLU A 57 5.76 -6.24 -2.72
C GLU A 57 5.84 -4.71 -2.59
N VAL A 58 5.04 -4.13 -1.69
CA VAL A 58 5.10 -2.68 -1.41
C VAL A 58 6.47 -2.31 -0.83
N GLY A 59 7.02 -3.09 0.11
CA GLY A 59 8.34 -2.87 0.67
C GLY A 59 9.45 -2.92 -0.40
N ARG A 60 9.41 -3.93 -1.29
CA ARG A 60 10.33 -4.04 -2.42
C ARG A 60 10.26 -2.81 -3.34
N ARG A 61 9.05 -2.35 -3.69
CA ARG A 61 8.86 -1.15 -4.53
C ARG A 61 9.29 0.14 -3.86
N LEU A 62 9.16 0.25 -2.53
CA LEU A 62 9.67 1.38 -1.76
C LEU A 62 11.20 1.42 -1.84
N ARG A 63 11.88 0.29 -1.53
CA ARG A 63 13.36 0.19 -1.61
C ARG A 63 13.90 0.46 -3.00
N ALA A 64 13.27 -0.12 -4.04
CA ALA A 64 13.66 0.11 -5.43
C ALA A 64 13.60 1.59 -5.85
N LYS A 65 12.80 2.40 -5.16
CA LYS A 65 12.65 3.85 -5.39
C LYS A 65 13.40 4.71 -4.36
N GLY A 66 14.06 4.12 -3.37
CA GLY A 66 14.67 4.83 -2.25
C GLY A 66 13.66 5.59 -1.40
N LEU A 67 12.43 5.07 -1.24
CA LEU A 67 11.34 5.71 -0.52
C LEU A 67 11.01 4.98 0.78
N PHE A 68 10.58 5.75 1.79
CA PHE A 68 10.14 5.27 3.10
C PHE A 68 8.69 5.67 3.34
N ALA A 69 7.91 4.76 3.92
CA ALA A 69 6.50 4.99 4.24
C ALA A 69 6.34 5.70 5.59
N GLU A 70 5.63 6.81 5.65
CA GLU A 70 5.18 7.43 6.91
C GLU A 70 3.79 6.94 7.34
N THR A 71 2.96 6.49 6.41
CA THR A 71 1.63 5.98 6.71
C THR A 71 1.41 4.68 5.95
N VAL A 72 0.90 3.68 6.65
CA VAL A 72 0.47 2.40 6.08
C VAL A 72 -1.03 2.21 6.25
N GLN A 73 -1.63 1.49 5.32
CA GLN A 73 -3.07 1.30 5.26
C GLN A 73 -3.41 -0.07 4.70
N ILE A 74 -4.45 -0.69 5.25
CA ILE A 74 -5.12 -1.82 4.60
C ILE A 74 -6.52 -1.42 4.15
N LYS A 75 -6.97 -2.01 3.05
CA LYS A 75 -8.32 -1.90 2.51
C LYS A 75 -8.92 -3.29 2.47
N ILE A 76 -10.13 -3.43 3.01
CA ILE A 76 -10.92 -4.66 2.91
C ILE A 76 -12.26 -4.28 2.29
N ARG A 77 -12.65 -4.96 1.21
CA ARG A 77 -13.99 -4.87 0.65
C ARG A 77 -14.67 -6.21 0.81
N PHE A 78 -15.81 -6.21 1.45
CA PHE A 78 -16.61 -7.39 1.66
C PHE A 78 -17.47 -7.74 0.42
N SER A 79 -18.11 -8.91 0.45
CA SER A 79 -18.97 -9.43 -0.63
C SER A 79 -20.16 -8.53 -0.97
N ASP A 80 -20.67 -7.78 0.00
CA ASP A 80 -21.73 -6.77 -0.15
C ASP A 80 -21.23 -5.42 -0.67
N PHE A 81 -19.97 -5.34 -1.11
CA PHE A 81 -19.26 -4.15 -1.59
C PHE A 81 -18.99 -3.07 -0.54
N GLU A 82 -19.35 -3.29 0.72
CA GLU A 82 -18.92 -2.41 1.81
C GLU A 82 -17.38 -2.42 1.91
N THR A 83 -16.78 -1.24 1.94
CA THR A 83 -15.33 -1.07 1.96
C THR A 83 -14.89 -0.38 3.24
N HIS A 84 -13.99 -1.04 3.96
CA HIS A 84 -13.36 -0.49 5.15
C HIS A 84 -11.86 -0.27 4.90
N THR A 85 -11.37 0.83 5.45
CA THR A 85 -9.97 1.21 5.34
C THR A 85 -9.45 1.54 6.74
N HIS A 86 -8.42 0.83 7.15
CA HIS A 86 -7.72 1.10 8.41
C HIS A 86 -6.30 1.57 8.10
N ALA A 87 -5.92 2.70 8.67
CA ALA A 87 -4.62 3.33 8.42
C ALA A 87 -3.90 3.66 9.74
N ARG A 88 -2.57 3.74 9.66
CA ARG A 88 -1.71 4.14 10.78
C ARG A 88 -0.56 4.99 10.28
N THR A 89 -0.34 6.12 10.94
CA THR A 89 0.89 6.89 10.78
C THR A 89 1.97 6.30 11.69
N LEU A 90 3.14 6.09 11.13
CA LEU A 90 4.28 5.45 11.80
C LEU A 90 5.08 6.50 12.56
N ALA A 91 5.63 6.11 13.71
CA ALA A 91 6.51 6.98 14.49
C ALA A 91 7.83 7.28 13.75
N THR A 92 8.28 6.32 12.93
CA THR A 92 9.47 6.46 12.10
C THR A 92 9.17 5.92 10.72
N PRO A 93 9.48 6.65 9.64
CA PRO A 93 9.31 6.15 8.28
C PRO A 93 10.09 4.85 8.05
N THR A 94 9.51 3.91 7.30
CA THR A 94 10.13 2.61 7.05
C THR A 94 9.89 2.10 5.64
N ASP A 95 10.83 1.30 5.14
CA ASP A 95 10.75 0.47 3.93
C ASP A 95 10.99 -1.02 4.25
N HIS A 96 11.22 -1.32 5.56
CA HIS A 96 11.52 -2.67 6.02
C HIS A 96 10.29 -3.58 5.93
N THR A 97 10.41 -4.65 5.17
CA THR A 97 9.35 -5.65 4.97
C THR A 97 8.79 -6.19 6.29
N HIS A 98 9.66 -6.47 7.27
CA HIS A 98 9.24 -6.97 8.57
C HIS A 98 8.29 -6.01 9.30
N GLU A 99 8.62 -4.71 9.32
CA GLU A 99 7.80 -3.68 9.97
C GLU A 99 6.48 -3.47 9.23
N LEU A 100 6.51 -3.42 7.88
CA LEU A 100 5.30 -3.30 7.06
C LEU A 100 4.34 -4.47 7.30
N ARG A 101 4.84 -5.71 7.35
CA ARG A 101 4.04 -6.91 7.67
C ARG A 101 3.46 -6.86 9.08
N GLN A 102 4.24 -6.42 10.06
CA GLN A 102 3.76 -6.26 11.42
C GLN A 102 2.58 -5.28 11.47
N HIS A 103 2.71 -4.11 10.86
CA HIS A 103 1.64 -3.12 10.81
C HIS A 103 0.41 -3.61 10.05
N ALA A 104 0.58 -4.36 8.95
CA ALA A 104 -0.54 -4.97 8.23
C ALA A 104 -1.33 -5.94 9.13
N ARG A 105 -0.65 -6.79 9.93
CA ARG A 105 -1.29 -7.68 10.90
C ARG A 105 -2.05 -6.93 11.98
N GLU A 106 -1.43 -5.90 12.56
CA GLU A 106 -2.05 -5.08 13.61
C GLU A 106 -3.28 -4.35 13.09
N LEU A 107 -3.24 -3.81 11.87
CA LEU A 107 -4.39 -3.20 11.21
C LEU A 107 -5.49 -4.22 10.92
N LEU A 108 -5.14 -5.42 10.42
CA LEU A 108 -6.10 -6.49 10.23
C LEU A 108 -6.73 -6.93 11.55
N ALA A 109 -5.93 -7.02 12.63
CA ALA A 109 -6.43 -7.39 13.95
C ALA A 109 -7.46 -6.40 14.51
N SER A 110 -7.45 -5.14 14.06
CA SER A 110 -8.41 -4.12 14.47
C SER A 110 -9.83 -4.35 13.92
N PHE A 111 -10.01 -5.22 12.92
CA PHE A 111 -11.33 -5.63 12.47
C PHE A 111 -11.99 -6.59 13.49
N ALA A 112 -13.14 -6.21 14.02
CA ALA A 112 -13.86 -7.05 14.96
C ALA A 112 -14.29 -8.39 14.32
N ARG A 113 -14.10 -9.51 15.03
CA ARG A 113 -14.46 -10.84 14.49
C ARG A 113 -15.94 -10.97 14.12
N LYS A 114 -16.83 -10.30 14.85
CA LYS A 114 -18.27 -10.31 14.59
C LYS A 114 -18.68 -9.59 13.32
N GLU A 115 -17.82 -8.72 12.81
CA GLU A 115 -18.03 -7.96 11.57
C GLU A 115 -17.39 -8.64 10.35
N TRP A 116 -16.65 -9.74 10.60
CA TRP A 116 -15.95 -10.44 9.53
C TRP A 116 -16.91 -11.22 8.65
N ARG A 117 -16.85 -10.94 7.37
CA ARG A 117 -17.66 -11.54 6.31
C ARG A 117 -16.76 -12.00 5.18
N ALA A 118 -17.33 -12.63 4.16
CA ALA A 118 -16.59 -12.97 2.94
C ALA A 118 -15.97 -11.70 2.32
N VAL A 119 -14.70 -11.76 2.00
CA VAL A 119 -13.88 -10.65 1.48
C VAL A 119 -13.73 -10.81 -0.03
N ARG A 120 -14.13 -9.79 -0.77
CA ARG A 120 -14.01 -9.70 -2.22
C ARG A 120 -12.70 -9.10 -2.69
N LEU A 121 -12.12 -8.18 -1.91
CA LEU A 121 -10.85 -7.50 -2.23
C LEU A 121 -10.10 -7.19 -0.94
N CYS A 122 -8.80 -7.37 -0.98
CA CYS A 122 -7.91 -6.79 0.02
C CYS A 122 -6.76 -6.02 -0.64
N GLY A 123 -6.24 -5.03 0.07
CA GLY A 123 -5.13 -4.22 -0.38
C GLY A 123 -4.28 -3.70 0.77
N PHE A 124 -2.97 -3.59 0.53
CA PHE A 124 -2.01 -2.91 1.40
C PHE A 124 -1.37 -1.74 0.66
N SER A 125 -1.25 -0.60 1.31
CA SER A 125 -0.60 0.58 0.72
C SER A 125 0.22 1.36 1.74
N ALA A 126 1.29 1.97 1.22
CA ALA A 126 2.14 2.95 1.88
C ALA A 126 1.88 4.32 1.27
N SER A 127 1.68 5.34 2.09
CA SER A 127 1.44 6.73 1.66
C SER A 127 2.25 7.71 2.49
N LYS A 128 2.20 8.99 2.11
CA LYS A 128 3.11 10.02 2.63
C LYS A 128 4.54 9.52 2.58
N VAL A 129 4.97 9.12 1.37
CA VAL A 129 6.31 8.58 1.17
C VAL A 129 7.34 9.71 1.15
N THR A 130 8.50 9.46 1.77
CA THR A 130 9.64 10.37 1.84
C THR A 130 10.90 9.68 1.33
N ASP A 131 11.88 10.43 0.86
CA ASP A 131 13.22 9.95 0.48
C ASP A 131 14.20 9.97 1.67
N THR A 132 13.74 10.42 2.83
CA THR A 132 14.55 10.51 4.03
C THR A 132 14.15 9.42 5.02
N ALA A 133 15.08 8.52 5.35
CA ALA A 133 14.95 7.67 6.51
C ALA A 133 14.83 8.56 7.75
N GLY A 134 13.73 8.47 8.49
CA GLY A 134 13.51 9.27 9.70
C GLY A 134 14.70 9.19 10.67
N GLN A 135 14.84 10.18 11.52
CA GLN A 135 15.88 10.20 12.53
C GLN A 135 15.78 8.95 13.42
N LEU A 136 16.81 8.10 13.35
CA LEU A 136 16.87 6.86 14.12
C LEU A 136 17.08 7.16 15.60
N GLY A 137 16.39 6.43 16.47
CA GLY A 137 16.76 6.35 17.89
C GLY A 137 18.17 5.75 18.04
N LEU A 138 18.88 6.20 19.05
CA LEU A 138 20.29 5.81 19.30
C LEU A 138 20.52 4.28 19.38
N PHE A 139 19.47 3.51 19.69
CA PHE A 139 19.51 2.06 19.90
C PHE A 139 18.89 1.24 18.74
N ASP A 140 18.32 1.89 17.72
CA ASP A 140 17.62 1.20 16.63
C ASP A 140 18.54 0.84 15.45
N GLY A 141 19.76 1.35 15.40
CA GLY A 141 20.66 1.25 14.25
C GLY A 141 21.01 -0.21 13.88
N GLU A 142 21.47 -1.02 14.85
CA GLU A 142 21.87 -2.41 14.59
C GLU A 142 20.70 -3.29 14.11
N LYS A 143 19.53 -3.11 14.72
CA LYS A 143 18.34 -3.86 14.34
C LYS A 143 17.91 -3.51 12.90
N ARG A 144 17.90 -2.24 12.54
CA ARG A 144 17.56 -1.78 11.19
C ARG A 144 18.57 -2.21 10.15
N GLU A 145 19.86 -2.13 10.46
CA GLU A 145 20.90 -2.63 9.55
C GLU A 145 20.73 -4.13 9.26
N ARG A 146 20.39 -4.93 10.28
CA ARG A 146 20.09 -6.35 10.10
C ARG A 146 18.85 -6.56 9.22
N LEU A 147 17.78 -5.80 9.43
CA LEU A 147 16.56 -5.89 8.62
C LEU A 147 16.85 -5.47 7.17
N ALA A 148 17.61 -4.41 6.95
CA ALA A 148 18.01 -3.98 5.61
C ALA A 148 18.82 -5.06 4.85
N LYS A 149 19.77 -5.73 5.52
CA LYS A 149 20.52 -6.85 4.92
C LYS A 149 19.63 -8.03 4.55
N LEU A 150 18.63 -8.35 5.38
CA LEU A 150 17.67 -9.41 5.08
C LEU A 150 16.77 -9.06 3.90
N ASP A 151 16.29 -7.82 3.84
CA ASP A 151 15.45 -7.36 2.74
C ASP A 151 16.23 -7.32 1.41
N ASP A 152 17.46 -6.82 1.41
CA ASP A 152 18.35 -6.83 0.24
C ASP A 152 18.62 -8.27 -0.27
N LEU A 153 18.87 -9.21 0.63
CA LEU A 153 19.05 -10.61 0.25
C LEU A 153 17.77 -11.20 -0.37
N ARG A 154 16.60 -10.93 0.21
CA ARG A 154 15.32 -11.39 -0.32
C ARG A 154 15.05 -10.81 -1.71
N ASP A 155 15.27 -9.52 -1.88
CA ASP A 155 15.07 -8.83 -3.15
C ASP A 155 15.97 -9.41 -4.23
N ARG A 156 17.26 -9.64 -3.95
CA ARG A 156 18.20 -10.30 -4.90
C ARG A 156 17.80 -11.73 -5.25
N ILE A 157 17.30 -12.51 -4.28
CA ILE A 157 16.83 -13.88 -4.56
C ILE A 157 15.63 -13.81 -5.51
N ARG A 158 14.69 -12.93 -5.23
CA ARG A 158 13.50 -12.76 -6.06
C ARG A 158 13.81 -12.27 -7.47
N ASP A 159 14.71 -11.31 -7.61
CA ASP A 159 15.14 -10.79 -8.92
C ASP A 159 15.85 -11.86 -9.76
N ARG A 160 16.51 -12.83 -9.12
CA ARG A 160 17.25 -13.90 -9.80
C ARG A 160 16.41 -15.12 -10.16
N PHE A 161 15.41 -15.43 -9.35
CA PHE A 161 14.66 -16.70 -9.45
C PHE A 161 13.14 -16.50 -9.67
N GLY A 162 12.61 -15.28 -9.72
CA GLY A 162 11.20 -14.95 -10.00
C GLY A 162 10.42 -14.74 -8.74
#